data_fc7adcc6f9f2ca563eb9e1e26f84d40f
#
_entry.id   fc7adcc6f9f2ca563eb9e1e26f84d40f
#
_cell.length_a   1.000
_cell.length_b   1.000
_cell.length_c   1.000
_cell.angle_alpha   90.00
_cell.angle_beta   90.00
_cell.angle_gamma   90.00
#
_symmetry.space_group_name_H-M   'P 1'
#
loop_
_entity.id
_entity.type
_entity.pdbx_description
1 polymer ?
#
loop_
_entity_poly.entity_id
_entity_poly.type
_entity_poly.pdbx_seq_one_letter_code
_entity_poly.pdbx_strand_id
1 'polypeptide(L)'
;MKNPGRRRAALRASLLASLAALGASAFVAVPARAQGRRGAASGRTLPRSADERRILAVVEDVYRNHRYLSVPEEDGRLLRLLAESIGAKHVVELGTSTGYSGLWLLLALARTGGRLTTFEVDRGRHQMARKNFERAGVLNLAAPVLGDAHAEITRLKEPIDLLFIDADKEGYLDYLLKLGHLVRAGGLIVAHNMASPAPDPRYVEAVTTDPALETVFLNMDEAGVGVTLKKR
;
A
#
# COMPACT_ATOMS: atom_id res chain seq x y z
N MET A 1 -71.62 -18.29 -50.18
CA MET A 1 -72.96 -17.65 -50.10
C MET A 1 -72.95 -16.67 -48.93
N LYS A 2 -73.21 -15.43 -49.25
CA LYS A 2 -73.77 -14.33 -48.46
C LYS A 2 -73.15 -13.86 -47.15
N ASN A 3 -72.45 -12.76 -47.23
CA ASN A 3 -72.53 -11.66 -46.29
C ASN A 3 -74.00 -11.27 -46.03
N PRO A 4 -74.47 -10.67 -44.95
CA PRO A 4 -74.06 -9.32 -44.58
C PRO A 4 -74.23 -8.97 -43.07
N GLY A 5 -73.77 -7.79 -42.71
CA GLY A 5 -74.45 -7.01 -41.75
C GLY A 5 -73.64 -6.02 -40.91
N ARG A 6 -73.27 -4.91 -41.53
CA ARG A 6 -73.03 -3.63 -40.82
C ARG A 6 -74.27 -3.23 -40.03
N ARG A 7 -74.11 -2.61 -38.89
CA ARG A 7 -74.71 -1.34 -38.45
C ARG A 7 -74.53 -1.10 -36.97
N ARG A 8 -73.81 -0.02 -36.73
CA ARG A 8 -74.29 1.24 -36.03
C ARG A 8 -74.68 1.03 -34.58
N ALA A 9 -74.40 1.85 -33.68
CA ALA A 9 -73.95 3.25 -33.57
C ALA A 9 -73.76 3.53 -32.07
N ALA A 10 -72.80 4.28 -31.77
CA ALA A 10 -72.84 5.58 -31.08
C ALA A 10 -73.50 5.68 -29.67
N LEU A 11 -72.85 6.41 -28.87
CA LEU A 11 -73.19 7.21 -27.70
C LEU A 11 -73.31 6.48 -26.33
N ARG A 12 -72.36 6.70 -25.45
CA ARG A 12 -72.47 7.69 -24.38
C ARG A 12 -71.15 7.94 -23.72
N ALA A 13 -70.80 9.18 -23.76
CA ALA A 13 -69.74 9.75 -22.96
C ALA A 13 -70.15 9.70 -21.48
N SER A 14 -69.21 9.32 -20.63
CA SER A 14 -69.24 9.70 -19.21
C SER A 14 -67.82 9.90 -18.74
N LEU A 15 -67.51 11.11 -18.44
CA LEU A 15 -66.34 11.61 -17.76
C LEU A 15 -66.05 10.78 -16.52
N LEU A 16 -64.79 10.32 -16.42
CA LEU A 16 -64.05 10.25 -15.17
C LEU A 16 -62.61 10.65 -15.47
N ALA A 17 -62.35 11.90 -15.28
CA ALA A 17 -60.99 12.44 -15.27
C ALA A 17 -60.34 11.94 -13.99
N SER A 18 -59.47 10.96 -14.11
CA SER A 18 -58.52 10.63 -13.05
C SER A 18 -57.19 11.30 -13.35
N LEU A 19 -56.90 12.35 -12.59
CA LEU A 19 -55.61 13.01 -12.56
C LEU A 19 -54.55 11.98 -12.15
N ALA A 20 -53.78 11.48 -13.11
CA ALA A 20 -52.50 10.88 -12.83
C ALA A 20 -51.50 12.01 -12.71
N ALA A 21 -51.27 12.49 -11.50
CA ALA A 21 -50.16 13.38 -11.19
C ALA A 21 -48.86 12.58 -11.35
N LEU A 22 -48.22 12.69 -12.51
CA LEU A 22 -46.84 12.30 -12.70
C LEU A 22 -45.97 13.24 -11.84
N GLY A 23 -45.66 12.76 -10.65
CA GLY A 23 -44.57 13.32 -9.82
C GLY A 23 -43.26 13.14 -10.54
N ALA A 24 -42.88 14.12 -11.34
CA ALA A 24 -41.51 14.24 -11.81
C ALA A 24 -40.65 14.57 -10.59
N SER A 25 -40.12 13.55 -9.92
CA SER A 25 -39.04 13.72 -8.98
C SER A 25 -37.84 14.26 -9.74
N ALA A 26 -37.70 15.57 -9.74
CA ALA A 26 -36.49 16.22 -10.15
C ALA A 26 -35.38 15.71 -9.21
N PHE A 27 -34.62 14.72 -9.64
CA PHE A 27 -33.32 14.46 -9.08
C PHE A 27 -32.49 15.71 -9.27
N VAL A 28 -32.45 16.56 -8.28
CA VAL A 28 -31.45 17.61 -8.19
C VAL A 28 -30.14 16.85 -8.02
N ALA A 29 -29.41 16.70 -9.12
CA ALA A 29 -28.03 16.26 -9.07
C ALA A 29 -27.28 17.30 -8.22
N VAL A 30 -27.10 17.00 -6.94
CA VAL A 30 -26.14 17.72 -6.11
C VAL A 30 -24.81 17.55 -6.82
N PRO A 31 -24.18 18.63 -7.32
CA PRO A 31 -22.85 18.48 -7.91
C PRO A 31 -22.00 17.83 -6.85
N ALA A 32 -21.37 16.71 -7.18
CA ALA A 32 -20.34 16.11 -6.35
C ALA A 32 -19.30 17.22 -6.16
N ARG A 33 -19.43 17.95 -5.08
CA ARG A 33 -18.43 18.90 -4.64
C ARG A 33 -17.18 18.05 -4.54
N ALA A 34 -16.23 18.30 -5.45
CA ALA A 34 -14.89 17.78 -5.30
C ALA A 34 -14.52 18.13 -3.85
N GLN A 35 -14.54 17.13 -2.97
CA GLN A 35 -14.02 17.27 -1.63
C GLN A 35 -12.54 17.52 -1.88
N GLY A 36 -12.18 18.80 -1.97
CA GLY A 36 -10.80 19.20 -1.97
C GLY A 36 -10.19 18.44 -0.80
N ARG A 37 -9.13 17.68 -1.07
CA ARG A 37 -8.30 17.04 -0.06
C ARG A 37 -8.17 18.04 1.09
N ARG A 38 -8.88 17.83 2.17
CA ARG A 38 -8.58 18.49 3.43
C ARG A 38 -7.18 18.02 3.72
N GLY A 39 -6.20 18.92 3.68
CA GLY A 39 -4.83 18.58 3.95
C GLY A 39 -4.83 17.72 5.21
N ALA A 40 -4.49 16.45 5.07
CA ALA A 40 -4.32 15.59 6.22
C ALA A 40 -3.31 16.30 7.10
N ALA A 41 -3.60 16.39 8.41
CA ALA A 41 -2.66 17.00 9.35
C ALA A 41 -1.35 16.21 9.26
N SER A 42 -0.40 16.68 8.44
CA SER A 42 0.90 16.05 8.31
C SER A 42 1.71 16.44 9.54
N GLY A 43 1.71 15.57 10.54
CA GLY A 43 2.58 15.75 11.69
C GLY A 43 4.05 15.55 11.27
N ARG A 44 4.95 16.40 11.73
CA ARG A 44 6.39 16.20 11.53
C ARG A 44 6.91 15.15 12.51
N THR A 45 7.78 14.24 12.05
CA THR A 45 8.50 13.33 12.94
C THR A 45 9.52 14.10 13.76
N LEU A 46 9.38 14.08 15.09
CA LEU A 46 10.31 14.75 16.00
C LEU A 46 11.32 13.73 16.56
N PRO A 47 12.64 14.02 16.48
CA PRO A 47 13.66 13.12 17.00
C PRO A 47 13.69 13.14 18.54
N ARG A 48 13.84 11.98 19.17
CA ARG A 48 13.96 11.81 20.62
C ARG A 48 15.42 11.69 21.09
N SER A 49 16.36 11.49 20.14
CA SER A 49 17.79 11.33 20.43
C SER A 49 18.65 11.97 19.34
N ALA A 50 19.96 12.06 19.59
CA ALA A 50 20.93 12.53 18.58
C ALA A 50 20.99 11.56 17.39
N ASP A 51 20.87 10.25 17.63
CA ASP A 51 20.87 9.24 16.57
C ASP A 51 19.63 9.33 15.69
N GLU A 52 18.43 9.45 16.28
CA GLU A 52 17.21 9.70 15.50
C GLU A 52 17.31 10.98 14.67
N ARG A 53 17.89 12.05 15.24
CA ARG A 53 18.09 13.31 14.50
C ARG A 53 19.01 13.11 13.29
N ARG A 54 20.09 12.35 13.45
CA ARG A 54 21.00 12.02 12.35
C ARG A 54 20.30 11.21 11.26
N ILE A 55 19.56 10.17 11.62
CA ILE A 55 18.80 9.36 10.65
C ILE A 55 17.79 10.23 9.90
N LEU A 56 16.97 11.03 10.60
CA LEU A 56 15.97 11.90 10.00
C LEU A 56 16.57 12.99 9.10
N ALA A 57 17.76 13.50 9.42
CA ALA A 57 18.45 14.43 8.55
C ALA A 57 18.87 13.78 7.22
N VAL A 58 19.27 12.50 7.23
CA VAL A 58 19.58 11.75 6.01
C VAL A 58 18.29 11.39 5.25
N VAL A 59 17.20 11.04 5.94
CA VAL A 59 15.87 10.83 5.32
C VAL A 59 15.45 12.08 4.53
N GLU A 60 15.55 13.26 5.16
CA GLU A 60 15.19 14.52 4.51
C GLU A 60 16.07 14.82 3.30
N ASP A 61 17.38 14.61 3.41
CA ASP A 61 18.33 14.83 2.31
C ASP A 61 18.06 13.87 1.14
N VAL A 62 17.85 12.58 1.41
CA VAL A 62 17.52 11.59 0.36
C VAL A 62 16.21 11.95 -0.33
N TYR A 63 15.20 12.37 0.42
CA TYR A 63 13.91 12.78 -0.14
C TYR A 63 14.04 13.98 -1.07
N ARG A 64 14.84 14.97 -0.71
CA ARG A 64 15.00 16.21 -1.49
C ARG A 64 15.96 16.08 -2.66
N ASN A 65 17.07 15.36 -2.49
CA ASN A 65 18.21 15.43 -3.39
C ASN A 65 18.50 14.12 -4.13
N HIS A 66 17.98 12.98 -3.64
CA HIS A 66 18.31 11.64 -4.13
C HIS A 66 17.09 10.74 -4.29
N ARG A 67 15.91 11.33 -4.41
CA ARG A 67 14.66 10.60 -4.57
C ARG A 67 14.64 9.87 -5.91
N TYR A 68 14.47 8.56 -5.87
CA TYR A 68 14.27 7.73 -7.05
C TYR A 68 13.33 6.58 -6.71
N LEU A 69 12.14 6.54 -7.34
CA LEU A 69 11.12 5.52 -7.08
C LEU A 69 10.88 5.32 -5.56
N SER A 70 10.95 6.39 -4.79
CA SER A 70 10.80 6.33 -3.34
C SER A 70 9.34 6.49 -2.95
N VAL A 71 8.93 5.77 -1.91
CA VAL A 71 7.62 5.95 -1.30
C VAL A 71 7.40 7.41 -0.84
N PRO A 72 6.15 7.88 -0.74
CA PRO A 72 5.81 9.13 -0.06
C PRO A 72 6.29 9.16 1.40
N GLU A 73 6.42 10.36 1.97
CA GLU A 73 6.87 10.51 3.36
C GLU A 73 5.91 9.83 4.35
N GLU A 74 4.61 9.96 4.12
CA GLU A 74 3.58 9.36 4.95
C GLU A 74 3.67 7.83 4.96
N ASP A 75 3.96 7.22 3.81
CA ASP A 75 4.13 5.76 3.69
C ASP A 75 5.40 5.30 4.40
N GLY A 76 6.51 6.06 4.29
CA GLY A 76 7.73 5.81 5.06
C GLY A 76 7.47 5.87 6.58
N ARG A 77 6.71 6.86 7.03
CA ARG A 77 6.30 7.00 8.44
C ARG A 77 5.41 5.87 8.90
N LEU A 78 4.49 5.40 8.03
CA LEU A 78 3.68 4.22 8.30
C LEU A 78 4.54 2.98 8.49
N LEU A 79 5.53 2.74 7.62
CA LEU A 79 6.47 1.63 7.75
C LEU A 79 7.18 1.65 9.11
N ARG A 80 7.68 2.82 9.53
CA ARG A 80 8.25 2.99 10.86
C ARG A 80 7.26 2.63 11.97
N LEU A 81 6.05 3.19 11.93
CA LEU A 81 5.03 2.95 12.95
C LEU A 81 4.69 1.46 13.06
N LEU A 82 4.49 0.79 11.94
CA LEU A 82 4.17 -0.63 11.90
C LEU A 82 5.31 -1.48 12.46
N ALA A 83 6.55 -1.25 12.01
CA ALA A 83 7.71 -2.01 12.48
C ALA A 83 7.96 -1.81 13.99
N GLU A 84 7.84 -0.57 14.49
CA GLU A 84 8.06 -0.25 15.90
C GLU A 84 6.92 -0.80 16.77
N SER A 85 5.65 -0.73 16.33
CA SER A 85 4.48 -1.18 17.08
C SER A 85 4.45 -2.69 17.33
N ILE A 86 4.96 -3.50 16.37
CA ILE A 86 5.06 -4.96 16.55
C ILE A 86 6.39 -5.38 17.18
N GLY A 87 7.26 -4.43 17.54
CA GLY A 87 8.59 -4.70 18.11
C GLY A 87 9.49 -5.48 17.16
N ALA A 88 9.43 -5.21 15.86
CA ALA A 88 10.11 -5.97 14.81
C ALA A 88 11.60 -6.14 15.10
N LYS A 89 12.11 -7.37 14.96
CA LYS A 89 13.51 -7.76 15.08
C LYS A 89 14.15 -8.10 13.74
N HIS A 90 13.36 -8.59 12.79
CA HIS A 90 13.81 -8.84 11.44
C HIS A 90 12.79 -8.31 10.43
N VAL A 91 13.22 -7.29 9.69
CA VAL A 91 12.46 -6.74 8.57
C VAL A 91 13.14 -7.14 7.27
N VAL A 92 12.34 -7.58 6.30
CA VAL A 92 12.80 -7.87 4.93
C VAL A 92 12.13 -6.86 4.00
N GLU A 93 12.93 -6.19 3.17
CA GLU A 93 12.47 -5.22 2.17
C GLU A 93 12.88 -5.67 0.77
N LEU A 94 11.93 -5.66 -0.15
CA LEU A 94 12.15 -5.95 -1.56
C LEU A 94 12.00 -4.66 -2.36
N GLY A 95 13.12 -4.18 -2.94
CA GLY A 95 13.22 -2.88 -3.59
C GLY A 95 13.83 -1.81 -2.67
N THR A 96 15.17 -1.84 -2.51
CA THR A 96 15.89 -0.86 -1.67
C THR A 96 15.90 0.54 -2.28
N SER A 97 15.99 0.63 -3.62
CA SER A 97 16.22 1.88 -4.33
C SER A 97 17.40 2.66 -3.73
N THR A 98 17.24 3.96 -3.43
CA THR A 98 18.27 4.79 -2.77
C THR A 98 18.27 4.67 -1.23
N GLY A 99 17.46 3.76 -0.68
CA GLY A 99 17.39 3.45 0.76
C GLY A 99 16.41 4.30 1.55
N TYR A 100 15.49 5.02 0.89
CA TYR A 100 14.58 5.93 1.59
C TYR A 100 13.63 5.22 2.55
N SER A 101 12.90 4.21 2.07
CA SER A 101 12.03 3.34 2.89
C SER A 101 12.84 2.57 3.93
N GLY A 102 14.00 2.05 3.52
CA GLY A 102 14.94 1.38 4.43
C GLY A 102 15.38 2.26 5.60
N LEU A 103 15.59 3.58 5.40
CA LEU A 103 15.92 4.51 6.49
C LEU A 103 14.77 4.65 7.50
N TRP A 104 13.51 4.68 7.04
CA TRP A 104 12.35 4.70 7.94
C TRP A 104 12.23 3.40 8.74
N LEU A 105 12.46 2.26 8.10
CA LEU A 105 12.51 0.96 8.77
C LEU A 105 13.66 0.87 9.77
N LEU A 106 14.86 1.34 9.40
CA LEU A 106 16.04 1.37 10.27
C LEU A 106 15.84 2.31 11.47
N LEU A 107 15.06 3.39 11.33
CA LEU A 107 14.69 4.25 12.44
C LEU A 107 13.87 3.49 13.51
N ALA A 108 12.97 2.59 13.10
CA ALA A 108 12.25 1.69 13.99
C ALA A 108 13.18 0.63 14.58
N LEU A 109 14.01 0.00 13.75
CA LEU A 109 14.89 -1.10 14.13
C LEU A 109 15.99 -0.67 15.11
N ALA A 110 16.46 0.57 15.01
CA ALA A 110 17.34 1.17 16.02
C ALA A 110 16.69 1.27 17.40
N ARG A 111 15.35 1.34 17.48
CA ARG A 111 14.58 1.35 18.74
C ARG A 111 14.29 -0.05 19.24
N THR A 112 13.96 -0.94 18.32
CA THR A 112 13.58 -2.33 18.68
C THR A 112 14.78 -3.25 18.87
N GLY A 113 16.00 -2.83 18.43
CA GLY A 113 17.19 -3.67 18.43
C GLY A 113 17.11 -4.80 17.38
N GLY A 114 16.48 -4.50 16.25
CA GLY A 114 16.33 -5.40 15.12
C GLY A 114 17.30 -5.12 13.97
N ARG A 115 17.10 -5.80 12.85
CA ARG A 115 17.89 -5.65 11.62
C ARG A 115 17.00 -5.63 10.37
N LEU A 116 17.53 -5.00 9.30
CA LEU A 116 16.94 -4.95 7.97
C LEU A 116 17.74 -5.82 7.00
N THR A 117 17.06 -6.71 6.26
CA THR A 117 17.60 -7.33 5.05
C THR A 117 16.88 -6.71 3.86
N THR A 118 17.61 -6.10 2.91
CA THR A 118 17.00 -5.38 1.79
C THR A 118 17.68 -5.71 0.48
N PHE A 119 16.90 -5.80 -0.62
CA PHE A 119 17.34 -6.30 -1.92
C PHE A 119 17.21 -5.24 -2.99
N GLU A 120 18.27 -5.07 -3.79
CA GLU A 120 18.31 -4.14 -4.92
C GLU A 120 19.07 -4.76 -6.08
N VAL A 121 18.48 -4.74 -7.27
CA VAL A 121 19.08 -5.31 -8.49
C VAL A 121 20.06 -4.36 -9.15
N ASP A 122 19.86 -3.07 -9.03
CA ASP A 122 20.73 -2.04 -9.62
C ASP A 122 21.92 -1.72 -8.70
N ARG A 123 23.12 -1.88 -9.26
CA ARG A 123 24.37 -1.65 -8.53
C ARG A 123 24.53 -0.19 -8.03
N GLY A 124 24.09 0.77 -8.84
CA GLY A 124 24.23 2.19 -8.49
C GLY A 124 23.33 2.56 -7.33
N ARG A 125 22.06 2.14 -7.37
CA ARG A 125 21.08 2.35 -6.29
C ARG A 125 21.51 1.63 -5.01
N HIS A 126 21.93 0.36 -5.12
CA HIS A 126 22.47 -0.39 -3.99
C HIS A 126 23.65 0.34 -3.31
N GLN A 127 24.61 0.85 -4.08
CA GLN A 127 25.74 1.59 -3.52
C GLN A 127 25.30 2.91 -2.85
N MET A 128 24.31 3.60 -3.44
CA MET A 128 23.73 4.81 -2.86
C MET A 128 23.02 4.53 -1.54
N ALA A 129 22.20 3.49 -1.50
CA ALA A 129 21.52 3.05 -0.26
C ALA A 129 22.52 2.75 0.85
N ARG A 130 23.58 1.98 0.55
CA ARG A 130 24.65 1.71 1.52
C ARG A 130 25.28 2.97 2.08
N LYS A 131 25.64 3.94 1.21
CA LYS A 131 26.19 5.25 1.62
C LYS A 131 25.20 6.02 2.50
N ASN A 132 23.91 6.00 2.18
CA ASN A 132 22.89 6.66 2.98
C ASN A 132 22.73 6.01 4.35
N PHE A 133 22.74 4.67 4.45
CA PHE A 133 22.72 3.96 5.73
C PHE A 133 23.99 4.23 6.57
N GLU A 134 25.15 4.33 5.92
CA GLU A 134 26.40 4.70 6.59
C GLU A 134 26.36 6.13 7.13
N ARG A 135 25.93 7.11 6.33
CA ARG A 135 25.73 8.51 6.74
C ARG A 135 24.76 8.64 7.92
N ALA A 136 23.71 7.85 7.91
CA ALA A 136 22.73 7.78 8.98
C ALA A 136 23.27 7.06 10.25
N GLY A 137 24.41 6.35 10.15
CA GLY A 137 25.01 5.61 11.24
C GLY A 137 24.26 4.32 11.59
N VAL A 138 23.55 3.72 10.63
CA VAL A 138 22.71 2.53 10.82
C VAL A 138 23.07 1.37 9.88
N LEU A 139 24.18 1.47 9.16
CA LEU A 139 24.60 0.41 8.24
C LEU A 139 24.84 -0.94 8.98
N ASN A 140 25.24 -0.89 10.23
CA ASN A 140 25.42 -2.08 11.06
C ASN A 140 24.12 -2.82 11.40
N LEU A 141 22.97 -2.18 11.21
CA LEU A 141 21.64 -2.77 11.35
C LEU A 141 21.06 -3.23 10.00
N ALA A 142 21.75 -2.97 8.90
CA ALA A 142 21.29 -3.27 7.55
C ALA A 142 22.19 -4.30 6.85
N ALA A 143 21.56 -5.22 6.14
CA ALA A 143 22.19 -6.16 5.22
C ALA A 143 21.68 -5.91 3.79
N PRO A 144 22.22 -4.89 3.08
CA PRO A 144 21.84 -4.64 1.69
C PRO A 144 22.44 -5.72 0.78
N VAL A 145 21.57 -6.40 0.03
CA VAL A 145 21.91 -7.46 -0.92
C VAL A 145 21.79 -6.92 -2.35
N LEU A 146 22.87 -7.00 -3.12
CA LEU A 146 22.85 -6.70 -4.55
C LEU A 146 22.47 -7.96 -5.32
N GLY A 147 21.33 -7.96 -5.98
CA GLY A 147 20.88 -9.09 -6.80
C GLY A 147 19.40 -9.04 -7.09
N ASP A 148 18.96 -9.95 -7.94
CA ASP A 148 17.55 -10.17 -8.22
C ASP A 148 16.86 -10.76 -6.98
N ALA A 149 15.87 -10.04 -6.47
CA ALA A 149 15.13 -10.45 -5.30
C ALA A 149 14.48 -11.84 -5.48
N HIS A 150 13.94 -12.16 -6.67
CA HIS A 150 13.35 -13.47 -6.96
C HIS A 150 14.29 -14.66 -6.70
N ALA A 151 15.58 -14.44 -6.94
CA ALA A 151 16.61 -15.46 -6.72
C ALA A 151 17.15 -15.42 -5.27
N GLU A 152 17.52 -14.22 -4.81
CA GLU A 152 18.25 -14.06 -3.55
C GLU A 152 17.41 -14.37 -2.31
N ILE A 153 16.09 -14.07 -2.31
CA ILE A 153 15.20 -14.36 -1.18
C ILE A 153 15.07 -15.85 -0.86
N THR A 154 15.36 -16.74 -1.82
CA THR A 154 15.32 -18.21 -1.59
C THR A 154 16.32 -18.67 -0.54
N ARG A 155 17.32 -17.86 -0.24
CA ARG A 155 18.35 -18.10 0.78
C ARG A 155 17.91 -17.74 2.20
N LEU A 156 16.83 -16.95 2.32
CA LEU A 156 16.27 -16.59 3.63
C LEU A 156 15.66 -17.82 4.30
N LYS A 157 15.98 -17.99 5.58
CA LYS A 157 15.46 -19.11 6.40
C LYS A 157 14.94 -18.64 7.77
N GLU A 158 15.24 -17.40 8.12
CA GLU A 158 14.91 -16.86 9.43
C GLU A 158 13.51 -16.28 9.46
N PRO A 159 12.82 -16.35 10.60
CA PRO A 159 11.52 -15.71 10.76
C PRO A 159 11.56 -14.21 10.44
N ILE A 160 10.51 -13.72 9.80
CA ILE A 160 10.31 -12.33 9.42
C ILE A 160 9.21 -11.73 10.27
N ASP A 161 9.45 -10.57 10.87
CA ASP A 161 8.44 -9.82 11.62
C ASP A 161 7.62 -8.92 10.70
N LEU A 162 8.29 -8.26 9.75
CA LEU A 162 7.66 -7.43 8.73
C LEU A 162 8.33 -7.66 7.37
N LEU A 163 7.53 -8.04 6.39
CA LEU A 163 7.91 -8.13 4.97
C LEU A 163 7.37 -6.90 4.26
N PHE A 164 8.27 -6.07 3.67
CA PHE A 164 7.89 -4.94 2.84
C PHE A 164 8.17 -5.25 1.36
N ILE A 165 7.14 -5.15 0.51
CA ILE A 165 7.19 -5.47 -0.91
C ILE A 165 6.98 -4.18 -1.71
N ASP A 166 8.04 -3.70 -2.37
CA ASP A 166 8.02 -2.53 -3.26
C ASP A 166 9.02 -2.68 -4.41
N ALA A 167 9.07 -3.87 -5.01
CA ALA A 167 9.86 -4.19 -6.19
C ALA A 167 8.99 -4.17 -7.47
N ASP A 168 9.27 -5.05 -8.43
CA ASP A 168 8.46 -5.24 -9.63
C ASP A 168 7.06 -5.77 -9.29
N LYS A 169 6.03 -5.14 -9.87
CA LYS A 169 4.64 -5.38 -9.47
C LYS A 169 4.14 -6.76 -9.84
N GLU A 170 4.63 -7.32 -10.94
CA GLU A 170 4.30 -8.67 -11.41
C GLU A 170 4.86 -9.76 -10.50
N GLY A 171 5.90 -9.43 -9.71
CA GLY A 171 6.57 -10.33 -8.77
C GLY A 171 5.89 -10.46 -7.41
N TYR A 172 4.90 -9.63 -7.07
CA TYR A 172 4.33 -9.56 -5.70
C TYR A 172 3.78 -10.91 -5.23
N LEU A 173 3.07 -11.63 -6.08
CA LEU A 173 2.58 -12.97 -5.74
C LEU A 173 3.72 -13.97 -5.51
N ASP A 174 4.76 -13.95 -6.35
CA ASP A 174 5.93 -14.82 -6.19
C ASP A 174 6.65 -14.54 -4.88
N TYR A 175 6.83 -13.27 -4.51
CA TYR A 175 7.41 -12.87 -3.23
C TYR A 175 6.57 -13.36 -2.04
N LEU A 176 5.24 -13.21 -2.12
CA LEU A 176 4.33 -13.71 -1.09
C LEU A 176 4.44 -15.24 -0.93
N LEU A 177 4.44 -15.98 -2.03
CA LEU A 177 4.53 -17.45 -2.01
C LEU A 177 5.88 -17.93 -1.46
N LYS A 178 6.97 -17.22 -1.78
CA LYS A 178 8.32 -17.58 -1.31
C LYS A 178 8.58 -17.20 0.15
N LEU A 179 8.05 -16.08 0.63
CA LEU A 179 8.39 -15.52 1.95
C LEU A 179 7.25 -15.55 2.96
N GLY A 180 5.99 -15.67 2.52
CA GLY A 180 4.84 -15.62 3.42
C GLY A 180 4.87 -16.67 4.52
N HIS A 181 5.47 -17.85 4.27
CA HIS A 181 5.64 -18.89 5.28
C HIS A 181 6.66 -18.50 6.36
N LEU A 182 7.64 -17.64 6.05
CA LEU A 182 8.64 -17.12 7.00
C LEU A 182 8.08 -15.98 7.85
N VAL A 183 7.04 -15.28 7.40
CA VAL A 183 6.41 -14.26 8.23
C VAL A 183 5.77 -14.95 9.43
N ARG A 184 6.17 -14.54 10.65
CA ARG A 184 5.65 -15.17 11.87
C ARG A 184 4.16 -14.86 12.09
N ALA A 185 3.50 -15.64 12.91
CA ALA A 185 2.17 -15.30 13.40
C ALA A 185 2.19 -13.97 14.18
N GLY A 186 1.27 -13.07 13.88
CA GLY A 186 1.27 -11.68 14.35
C GLY A 186 2.29 -10.77 13.66
N GLY A 187 2.96 -11.24 12.60
CA GLY A 187 3.81 -10.45 11.73
C GLY A 187 3.00 -9.77 10.62
N LEU A 188 3.64 -8.86 9.92
CA LEU A 188 3.01 -8.04 8.89
C LEU A 188 3.63 -8.25 7.51
N ILE A 189 2.80 -8.20 6.48
CA ILE A 189 3.19 -8.05 5.08
C ILE A 189 2.66 -6.70 4.62
N VAL A 190 3.55 -5.82 4.17
CA VAL A 190 3.20 -4.49 3.69
C VAL A 190 3.57 -4.40 2.22
N ALA A 191 2.61 -4.03 1.38
CA ALA A 191 2.83 -3.90 -0.06
C ALA A 191 2.52 -2.48 -0.51
N HIS A 192 3.43 -1.87 -1.27
CA HIS A 192 3.23 -0.54 -1.86
C HIS A 192 2.55 -0.64 -3.24
N ASN A 193 2.04 0.49 -3.78
CA ASN A 193 1.32 0.55 -5.04
C ASN A 193 0.08 -0.36 -5.11
N MET A 194 -0.75 -0.31 -4.08
CA MET A 194 -2.00 -1.07 -4.03
C MET A 194 -3.22 -0.31 -4.58
N ALA A 195 -3.00 0.88 -5.16
CA ALA A 195 -4.05 1.66 -5.83
C ALA A 195 -3.62 2.08 -7.25
N SER A 196 -2.40 2.64 -7.40
CA SER A 196 -1.87 3.07 -8.70
C SER A 196 -0.34 2.86 -8.77
N PRO A 197 0.18 2.22 -9.84
CA PRO A 197 -0.58 1.43 -10.83
C PRO A 197 -1.41 0.32 -10.19
N ALA A 198 -2.43 -0.19 -10.89
CA ALA A 198 -3.29 -1.24 -10.36
C ALA A 198 -2.43 -2.47 -9.96
N PRO A 199 -2.65 -3.03 -8.75
CA PRO A 199 -1.91 -4.20 -8.28
C PRO A 199 -2.27 -5.46 -9.09
N ASP A 200 -1.38 -6.46 -9.05
CA ASP A 200 -1.71 -7.79 -9.60
C ASP A 200 -2.94 -8.36 -8.86
N PRO A 201 -4.04 -8.65 -9.58
CA PRO A 201 -5.27 -9.16 -8.94
C PRO A 201 -5.05 -10.50 -8.23
N ARG A 202 -4.09 -11.32 -8.67
CA ARG A 202 -3.75 -12.59 -8.03
C ARG A 202 -3.10 -12.37 -6.65
N TYR A 203 -2.26 -11.33 -6.52
CA TYR A 203 -1.72 -10.95 -5.21
C TYR A 203 -2.83 -10.46 -4.28
N VAL A 204 -3.71 -9.58 -4.79
CA VAL A 204 -4.85 -9.07 -4.01
C VAL A 204 -5.75 -10.20 -3.54
N GLU A 205 -6.11 -11.13 -4.43
CA GLU A 205 -6.88 -12.32 -4.09
C GLU A 205 -6.20 -13.13 -2.99
N ALA A 206 -4.89 -13.42 -3.14
CA ALA A 206 -4.14 -14.22 -2.17
C ALA A 206 -4.14 -13.62 -0.76
N VAL A 207 -4.00 -12.28 -0.64
CA VAL A 207 -3.96 -11.63 0.69
C VAL A 207 -5.33 -11.32 1.27
N THR A 208 -6.41 -11.43 0.49
CA THR A 208 -7.79 -11.11 0.94
C THR A 208 -8.68 -12.33 1.12
N THR A 209 -8.31 -13.49 0.57
CA THR A 209 -9.11 -14.72 0.64
C THR A 209 -8.50 -15.79 1.53
N ASP A 210 -7.23 -15.70 1.90
CA ASP A 210 -6.60 -16.63 2.84
C ASP A 210 -7.14 -16.36 4.26
N PRO A 211 -7.80 -17.35 4.92
CA PRO A 211 -8.33 -17.19 6.27
C PRO A 211 -7.27 -16.95 7.33
N ALA A 212 -5.98 -17.23 7.05
CA ALA A 212 -4.87 -16.95 7.94
C ALA A 212 -4.39 -15.48 7.87
N LEU A 213 -4.90 -14.72 6.90
CA LEU A 213 -4.52 -13.33 6.66
C LEU A 213 -5.68 -12.36 6.95
N GLU A 214 -5.34 -11.13 7.29
CA GLU A 214 -6.28 -10.01 7.42
C GLU A 214 -5.66 -8.79 6.76
N THR A 215 -6.29 -8.25 5.73
CA THR A 215 -5.72 -7.19 4.91
C THR A 215 -6.58 -5.92 4.91
N VAL A 216 -5.92 -4.77 5.04
CA VAL A 216 -6.51 -3.45 4.88
C VAL A 216 -5.72 -2.69 3.82
N PHE A 217 -6.43 -2.00 2.91
CA PHE A 217 -5.81 -1.11 1.93
C PHE A 217 -5.97 0.34 2.38
N LEU A 218 -4.85 1.05 2.50
CA LEU A 218 -4.75 2.43 2.93
C LEU A 218 -4.39 3.30 1.72
N ASN A 219 -5.23 4.29 1.42
CA ASN A 219 -5.02 5.24 0.33
C ASN A 219 -4.61 6.61 0.90
N MET A 220 -3.42 6.67 1.50
CA MET A 220 -2.86 7.92 2.04
C MET A 220 -2.33 8.81 0.92
N ASP A 221 -1.79 8.21 -0.12
CA ASP A 221 -1.39 8.81 -1.38
C ASP A 221 -1.95 8.02 -2.56
N GLU A 222 -1.70 8.48 -3.81
CA GLU A 222 -2.21 7.86 -5.04
C GLU A 222 -1.73 6.41 -5.23
N ALA A 223 -0.56 6.07 -4.69
CA ALA A 223 0.03 4.74 -4.81
C ALA A 223 -0.74 3.68 -4.01
N GLY A 224 -1.20 4.00 -2.82
CA GLY A 224 -1.86 3.08 -1.89
C GLY A 224 -0.93 2.06 -1.26
N VAL A 225 -1.26 1.65 -0.03
CA VAL A 225 -0.50 0.66 0.75
C VAL A 225 -1.44 -0.44 1.24
N GLY A 226 -1.10 -1.70 1.00
CA GLY A 226 -1.74 -2.86 1.60
C GLY A 226 -1.01 -3.25 2.88
N VAL A 227 -1.74 -3.38 3.97
CA VAL A 227 -1.21 -3.90 5.24
C VAL A 227 -1.93 -5.19 5.58
N THR A 228 -1.20 -6.28 5.60
CA THR A 228 -1.70 -7.62 5.85
C THR A 228 -1.11 -8.16 7.15
N LEU A 229 -1.97 -8.52 8.09
CA LEU A 229 -1.61 -9.23 9.31
C LEU A 229 -1.65 -10.74 9.05
N LYS A 230 -0.57 -11.47 9.38
CA LYS A 230 -0.63 -12.93 9.51
C LYS A 230 -1.20 -13.26 10.89
N LYS A 231 -2.43 -13.76 10.92
CA LYS A 231 -3.16 -14.05 12.17
C LYS A 231 -2.43 -15.11 13.02
N ARG A 232 -2.71 -15.08 14.31
CA ARG A 232 -2.18 -16.05 15.30
C ARG A 232 -3.01 -17.33 15.32
#